data_02e9716e63d82c1ff4ddd005bdd98f88
#
_entry.id   02e9716e63d82c1ff4ddd005bdd98f88
#
_cell.length_a   1.000
_cell.length_b   1.000
_cell.length_c   1.000
_cell.angle_alpha   90.00
_cell.angle_beta   90.00
_cell.angle_gamma   90.00
#
_symmetry.space_group_name_H-M   'P 1'
#
loop_
_entity.id
_entity.type
_entity.pdbx_description
1 polymer ?
#
loop_
_entity_poly.entity_id
_entity_poly.type
_entity_poly.pdbx_seq_one_letter_code
_entity_poly.pdbx_strand_id
1 'polypeptide(L)'
;MDQDGLWDELAFVYTLGGHETVELLLDWMSAADYPVFERRTNIRYGKMTSPGQVEELSSDTHGKQNLSRSVNYPYQMDGPAWENDKVGFRHYFDGRNCRDLFGKRVSEMVLDTVGLRADGYPDNTYQ
;
A
#
# COMPACT_ATOMS: atom_id res chain seq x y z
N MET A 1 7.03 10.21 0.37
CA MET A 1 8.35 9.51 0.49
C MET A 1 8.47 8.62 -0.73
N ASP A 2 9.39 8.92 -1.61
CA ASP A 2 9.55 8.26 -2.91
C ASP A 2 10.52 7.06 -2.88
N GLN A 3 11.04 6.74 -1.69
CA GLN A 3 11.95 5.62 -1.42
C GLN A 3 13.31 5.70 -2.16
N ASP A 4 13.73 6.88 -2.58
CA ASP A 4 15.04 7.07 -3.21
C ASP A 4 16.23 7.00 -2.23
N GLY A 5 15.94 6.84 -0.93
CA GLY A 5 16.92 6.76 0.15
C GLY A 5 17.42 8.12 0.65
N LEU A 6 16.87 9.20 0.13
CA LEU A 6 17.14 10.56 0.60
C LEU A 6 16.10 11.02 1.61
N TRP A 7 16.50 11.87 2.53
CA TRP A 7 15.62 12.48 3.52
C TRP A 7 15.34 13.92 3.08
N ASP A 8 14.41 14.09 2.15
CA ASP A 8 14.03 15.39 1.59
C ASP A 8 12.57 15.75 1.82
N GLU A 9 11.80 14.83 2.41
CA GLU A 9 10.39 15.03 2.74
C GLU A 9 10.14 14.89 4.24
N LEU A 10 9.35 15.80 4.80
CA LEU A 10 8.87 15.74 6.17
C LEU A 10 7.35 15.90 6.18
N ALA A 11 6.65 14.91 6.74
CA ALA A 11 5.22 14.97 6.94
C ALA A 11 4.88 14.90 8.43
N PHE A 12 4.06 15.80 8.91
CA PHE A 12 3.56 15.78 10.28
C PHE A 12 2.14 16.36 10.36
N VAL A 13 1.43 16.04 11.42
CA VAL A 13 0.11 16.59 11.71
C VAL A 13 0.20 17.42 12.98
N TYR A 14 -0.23 18.65 12.89
CA TYR A 14 -0.30 19.56 14.02
C TYR A 14 -1.64 20.31 14.02
N THR A 15 -2.23 20.49 15.20
CA THR A 15 -3.48 21.24 15.36
C THR A 15 -3.16 22.65 15.82
N LEU A 16 -3.46 23.64 14.98
CA LEU A 16 -3.32 25.07 15.34
C LEU A 16 -4.63 25.60 15.90
N GLY A 17 -4.56 26.33 17.01
CA GLY A 17 -5.65 27.16 17.49
C GLY A 17 -5.85 28.41 16.63
N GLY A 18 -7.00 29.09 16.79
CA GLY A 18 -7.25 30.36 16.10
C GLY A 18 -6.20 31.42 16.51
N HIS A 19 -5.53 32.03 15.52
CA HIS A 19 -4.47 33.02 15.72
C HIS A 19 -3.19 32.51 16.41
N GLU A 20 -3.01 31.22 16.47
CA GLU A 20 -1.79 30.60 17.02
C GLU A 20 -0.67 30.62 15.97
N THR A 21 0.56 30.91 16.44
CA THR A 21 1.79 30.75 15.67
C THR A 21 2.67 29.75 16.40
N VAL A 22 3.14 28.73 15.70
CA VAL A 22 4.04 27.71 16.25
C VAL A 22 5.35 27.71 15.48
N GLU A 23 6.44 27.69 16.21
CA GLU A 23 7.78 27.49 15.67
C GLU A 23 8.14 26.01 15.80
N LEU A 24 8.50 25.38 14.70
CA LEU A 24 8.94 23.99 14.64
C LEU A 24 10.45 23.96 14.47
N LEU A 25 11.12 23.24 15.35
CA LEU A 25 12.55 23.01 15.27
C LEU A 25 12.81 21.62 14.68
N LEU A 26 13.68 21.57 13.68
CA LEU A 26 14.18 20.31 13.10
C LEU A 26 15.55 20.02 13.69
N ASP A 27 15.74 18.79 14.14
CA ASP A 27 17.01 18.32 14.64
C ASP A 27 17.32 16.95 14.03
N TRP A 28 18.59 16.59 14.01
CA TRP A 28 19.08 15.33 13.47
C TRP A 28 19.41 14.38 14.62
N MET A 29 18.97 13.14 14.48
CA MET A 29 19.36 12.08 15.40
C MET A 29 20.09 10.97 14.68
N SER A 30 20.86 10.17 15.41
CA SER A 30 21.51 8.99 14.84
C SER A 30 20.45 7.93 14.49
N ALA A 31 20.72 7.10 13.49
CA ALA A 31 19.82 6.00 13.13
C ALA A 31 19.61 5.02 14.30
N ALA A 32 20.57 4.91 15.22
CA ALA A 32 20.46 4.04 16.39
C ALA A 32 19.49 4.58 17.45
N ASP A 33 19.28 5.90 17.49
CA ASP A 33 18.39 6.57 18.43
C ASP A 33 16.98 6.78 17.85
N TYR A 34 16.79 6.41 16.56
CA TYR A 34 15.51 6.60 15.89
C TYR A 34 14.43 5.70 16.53
N PRO A 35 13.30 6.28 16.95
CA PRO A 35 12.24 5.52 17.60
C PRO A 35 11.61 4.51 16.63
N VAL A 36 11.33 3.32 17.11
CA VAL A 36 10.55 2.33 16.37
C VAL A 36 9.07 2.66 16.52
N PHE A 37 8.45 3.04 15.42
CA PHE A 37 7.01 3.29 15.38
C PHE A 37 6.23 2.03 15.03
N GLU A 38 5.06 1.88 15.64
CA GLU A 38 4.11 0.86 15.23
C GLU A 38 3.67 1.11 13.77
N ARG A 39 3.70 0.05 12.97
CA ARG A 39 3.25 0.13 11.57
C ARG A 39 1.74 0.25 11.52
N ARG A 40 1.23 1.41 11.15
CA ARG A 40 -0.20 1.72 11.06
C ARG A 40 -0.71 1.95 9.64
N THR A 41 0.17 1.80 8.66
CA THR A 41 -0.16 1.90 7.24
C THR A 41 0.62 0.84 6.46
N ASN A 42 0.05 0.38 5.35
CA ASN A 42 0.71 -0.55 4.45
C ASN A 42 0.31 -0.23 3.01
N ILE A 43 1.24 -0.42 2.10
CA ILE A 43 1.00 -0.43 0.65
C ILE A 43 1.41 -1.81 0.16
N ARG A 44 0.58 -2.41 -0.68
CA ARG A 44 0.89 -3.68 -1.32
C ARG A 44 0.62 -3.59 -2.82
N TYR A 45 1.66 -3.82 -3.60
CA TYR A 45 1.57 -3.92 -5.05
C TYR A 45 2.27 -5.18 -5.51
N GLY A 46 1.60 -6.32 -5.32
CA GLY A 46 2.13 -7.63 -5.63
C GLY A 46 1.79 -8.05 -7.07
N LYS A 47 2.78 -8.55 -7.82
CA LYS A 47 2.60 -9.13 -9.15
C LYS A 47 3.18 -10.54 -9.21
N MET A 48 2.43 -11.47 -9.76
CA MET A 48 2.92 -12.82 -10.02
C MET A 48 3.91 -12.79 -11.18
N THR A 49 5.17 -13.00 -10.89
CA THR A 49 6.29 -13.00 -11.85
C THR A 49 6.63 -14.39 -12.35
N SER A 50 6.32 -15.40 -11.53
CA SER A 50 6.41 -16.83 -11.88
C SER A 50 5.33 -17.61 -11.13
N PRO A 51 5.01 -18.85 -11.53
CA PRO A 51 3.97 -19.64 -10.88
C PRO A 51 4.16 -19.74 -9.35
N GLY A 52 3.18 -19.28 -8.59
CA GLY A 52 3.19 -19.29 -7.13
C GLY A 52 4.12 -18.29 -6.46
N GLN A 53 4.73 -17.37 -7.21
CA GLN A 53 5.61 -16.32 -6.68
C GLN A 53 5.04 -14.94 -7.00
N VAL A 54 4.72 -14.19 -5.96
CA VAL A 54 4.29 -12.80 -6.05
C VAL A 54 5.37 -11.91 -5.48
N GLU A 55 5.89 -11.03 -6.31
CA GLU A 55 6.89 -10.03 -5.94
C GLU A 55 6.22 -8.68 -5.74
N GLU A 56 6.77 -7.90 -4.81
CA GLU A 56 6.34 -6.53 -4.61
C GLU A 56 6.98 -5.61 -5.64
N LEU A 57 6.16 -4.76 -6.25
CA LEU A 57 6.59 -3.76 -7.23
C LEU A 57 6.56 -2.37 -6.61
N SER A 58 7.49 -1.52 -7.04
CA SER A 58 7.44 -0.08 -6.81
C SER A 58 6.68 0.66 -7.92
N SER A 59 6.64 0.09 -9.12
CA SER A 59 5.95 0.66 -10.28
C SER A 59 5.61 -0.40 -11.31
N ASP A 60 4.58 -0.17 -12.10
CA ASP A 60 4.28 -0.93 -13.32
C ASP A 60 3.49 -0.05 -14.29
N THR A 61 3.45 -0.47 -15.57
CA THR A 61 2.72 0.25 -16.61
C THR A 61 1.46 -0.52 -16.98
N HIS A 62 0.31 0.13 -16.85
CA HIS A 62 -0.98 -0.38 -17.27
C HIS A 62 -1.12 -0.30 -18.80
N GLY A 63 -0.93 -1.42 -19.49
CA GLY A 63 -1.05 -1.50 -20.94
C GLY A 63 -2.47 -1.83 -21.40
N LYS A 64 -2.76 -1.64 -22.70
CA LYS A 64 -4.06 -1.97 -23.32
C LYS A 64 -4.45 -3.43 -23.19
N GLN A 65 -3.47 -4.35 -23.13
CA GLN A 65 -3.67 -5.78 -22.92
C GLN A 65 -4.28 -6.10 -21.54
N ASN A 66 -4.21 -5.18 -20.60
CA ASN A 66 -4.70 -5.33 -19.24
C ASN A 66 -6.16 -4.86 -19.07
N LEU A 67 -6.86 -4.56 -20.15
CA LEU A 67 -8.23 -4.03 -20.08
C LEU A 67 -9.31 -5.12 -20.06
N SER A 68 -8.96 -6.39 -20.24
CA SER A 68 -9.92 -7.49 -20.26
C SER A 68 -10.19 -8.01 -18.85
N ARG A 69 -11.46 -8.13 -18.48
CA ARG A 69 -11.90 -8.81 -17.24
C ARG A 69 -11.76 -10.33 -17.28
N SER A 70 -11.56 -10.92 -18.46
CA SER A 70 -11.53 -12.37 -18.68
C SER A 70 -10.14 -12.99 -18.58
N VAL A 71 -9.11 -12.19 -18.39
CA VAL A 71 -7.74 -12.66 -18.24
C VAL A 71 -7.46 -12.88 -16.76
N ASN A 72 -6.84 -14.01 -16.41
CA ASN A 72 -6.25 -14.19 -15.09
C ASN A 72 -5.22 -13.09 -14.86
N TYR A 73 -5.57 -12.18 -13.98
CA TYR A 73 -4.78 -10.99 -13.74
C TYR A 73 -3.58 -11.35 -12.86
N PRO A 74 -2.36 -10.97 -13.23
CA PRO A 74 -1.19 -11.40 -12.48
C PRO A 74 -0.99 -10.64 -11.16
N TYR A 75 -1.85 -9.66 -10.88
CA TYR A 75 -1.69 -8.83 -9.68
C TYR A 75 -2.48 -9.41 -8.51
N GLN A 76 -1.82 -9.44 -7.37
CA GLN A 76 -2.48 -9.67 -6.09
C GLN A 76 -3.59 -8.61 -5.93
N MET A 77 -4.78 -9.03 -5.53
CA MET A 77 -5.95 -8.14 -5.38
C MET A 77 -6.32 -7.34 -6.65
N ASP A 78 -6.00 -7.86 -7.84
CA ASP A 78 -6.24 -7.22 -9.14
C ASP A 78 -5.54 -5.85 -9.33
N GLY A 79 -4.58 -5.48 -8.50
CA GLY A 79 -3.83 -4.23 -8.59
C GLY A 79 -3.29 -3.72 -7.26
N PRO A 80 -2.77 -2.50 -7.22
CA PRO A 80 -2.23 -1.93 -5.98
C PRO A 80 -3.31 -1.70 -4.93
N ALA A 81 -2.93 -1.95 -3.68
CA ALA A 81 -3.77 -1.76 -2.52
C ALA A 81 -3.01 -1.04 -1.40
N TRP A 82 -3.73 -0.35 -0.54
CA TRP A 82 -3.18 0.30 0.65
C TRP A 82 -4.17 0.25 1.80
N GLU A 83 -3.65 0.25 3.01
CA GLU A 83 -4.45 0.15 4.22
C GLU A 83 -3.90 1.01 5.36
N ASN A 84 -4.76 1.31 6.29
CA ASN A 84 -4.40 1.71 7.64
C ASN A 84 -5.04 0.75 8.65
N ASP A 85 -5.00 1.09 9.93
CA ASP A 85 -5.56 0.28 11.02
C ASP A 85 -7.11 0.15 11.00
N LYS A 86 -7.84 0.82 10.07
CA LYS A 86 -9.30 0.86 10.01
C LYS A 86 -9.89 0.47 8.66
N VAL A 87 -9.24 0.89 7.59
CA VAL A 87 -9.75 0.74 6.23
C VAL A 87 -8.66 0.27 5.27
N GLY A 88 -9.09 -0.42 4.23
CA GLY A 88 -8.27 -0.77 3.08
C GLY A 88 -8.87 -0.24 1.80
N PHE A 89 -8.02 0.01 0.83
CA PHE A 89 -8.39 0.40 -0.53
C PHE A 89 -7.64 -0.49 -1.51
N ARG A 90 -8.23 -0.72 -2.67
CA ARG A 90 -7.52 -1.24 -3.84
C ARG A 90 -7.91 -0.47 -5.09
N HIS A 91 -7.01 -0.45 -6.05
CA HIS A 91 -7.26 0.07 -7.38
C HIS A 91 -7.16 -1.06 -8.39
N TYR A 92 -8.24 -1.29 -9.15
CA TYR A 92 -8.26 -2.31 -10.20
C TYR A 92 -7.41 -1.86 -11.40
N PHE A 93 -6.44 -2.69 -11.76
CA PHE A 93 -5.60 -2.48 -12.94
C PHE A 93 -6.13 -3.15 -14.19
N ASP A 94 -7.38 -3.62 -14.18
CA ASP A 94 -8.08 -4.15 -15.33
C ASP A 94 -9.01 -3.11 -15.99
N GLY A 95 -9.83 -3.54 -16.96
CA GLY A 95 -10.77 -2.68 -17.67
C GLY A 95 -11.84 -2.02 -16.79
N ARG A 96 -11.96 -2.38 -15.50
CA ARG A 96 -12.85 -1.72 -14.55
C ARG A 96 -12.33 -0.35 -14.15
N ASN A 97 -11.02 -0.18 -14.03
CA ASN A 97 -10.35 1.08 -13.63
C ASN A 97 -11.08 1.81 -12.48
N CYS A 98 -11.47 1.08 -11.47
CA CYS A 98 -12.22 1.57 -10.32
C CYS A 98 -11.49 1.27 -9.02
N ARG A 99 -12.02 1.76 -7.90
CA ARG A 99 -11.50 1.55 -6.56
C ARG A 99 -12.56 0.91 -5.68
N ASP A 100 -12.11 0.01 -4.80
CA ASP A 100 -12.88 -0.51 -3.68
C ASP A 100 -12.39 0.09 -2.37
N LEU A 101 -13.32 0.22 -1.45
CA LEU A 101 -13.09 0.56 -0.05
C LEU A 101 -13.62 -0.58 0.82
N PHE A 102 -12.81 -1.07 1.75
CA PHE A 102 -13.24 -2.06 2.74
C PHE A 102 -12.95 -1.60 4.17
N GLY A 103 -13.90 -1.86 5.06
CA GLY A 103 -13.67 -1.78 6.49
C GLY A 103 -12.84 -2.98 6.96
N LYS A 104 -11.86 -2.73 7.82
CA LYS A 104 -11.07 -3.80 8.43
C LYS A 104 -11.75 -4.33 9.68
N ARG A 105 -11.60 -5.65 9.92
CA ARG A 105 -12.07 -6.32 11.13
C ARG A 105 -10.98 -6.42 12.20
N VAL A 106 -9.74 -6.10 11.83
CA VAL A 106 -8.54 -6.13 12.67
C VAL A 106 -7.71 -4.88 12.40
N SER A 107 -6.94 -4.44 13.37
CA SER A 107 -6.07 -3.26 13.25
C SER A 107 -4.73 -3.56 12.60
N GLU A 108 -4.33 -4.83 12.58
CA GLU A 108 -3.06 -5.28 12.00
C GLU A 108 -3.04 -5.06 10.48
N MET A 109 -1.84 -4.87 9.94
CA MET A 109 -1.63 -4.79 8.49
C MET A 109 -1.74 -6.18 7.87
N VAL A 110 -2.66 -6.38 6.93
CA VAL A 110 -3.03 -7.70 6.39
C VAL A 110 -2.83 -7.84 4.88
N LEU A 111 -2.60 -6.76 4.16
CA LEU A 111 -2.51 -6.77 2.69
C LEU A 111 -1.36 -7.64 2.15
N ASP A 112 -0.35 -7.92 2.95
CA ASP A 112 0.77 -8.77 2.51
C ASP A 112 0.31 -10.19 2.13
N THR A 113 -0.79 -10.67 2.72
CA THR A 113 -1.33 -12.01 2.50
C THR A 113 -2.74 -12.04 1.90
N VAL A 114 -3.48 -10.93 1.96
CA VAL A 114 -4.83 -10.85 1.39
C VAL A 114 -4.77 -11.00 -0.13
N GLY A 115 -5.69 -11.78 -0.68
CA GLY A 115 -5.75 -12.06 -2.11
C GLY A 115 -4.70 -13.06 -2.59
N LEU A 116 -4.09 -13.83 -1.68
CA LEU A 116 -3.21 -14.95 -1.99
C LEU A 116 -3.76 -16.25 -1.42
N ARG A 117 -3.67 -17.32 -2.21
CA ARG A 117 -3.90 -18.69 -1.74
C ARG A 117 -2.65 -19.20 -1.02
N ALA A 118 -2.81 -20.31 -0.30
CA ALA A 118 -1.70 -20.94 0.41
C ALA A 118 -0.55 -21.42 -0.52
N ASP A 119 -0.84 -21.63 -1.80
CA ASP A 119 0.15 -21.98 -2.82
C ASP A 119 0.80 -20.75 -3.50
N GLY A 120 0.52 -19.54 -2.99
CA GLY A 120 1.10 -18.28 -3.48
C GLY A 120 0.44 -17.68 -4.72
N TYR A 121 -0.61 -18.32 -5.27
CA TYR A 121 -1.33 -17.75 -6.40
C TYR A 121 -2.31 -16.67 -5.97
N PRO A 122 -2.50 -15.62 -6.78
CA PRO A 122 -3.57 -14.66 -6.56
C PRO A 122 -4.94 -15.34 -6.49
N ASP A 123 -5.77 -14.89 -5.58
CA ASP A 123 -7.13 -15.39 -5.36
C ASP A 123 -8.11 -14.22 -5.24
N ASN A 124 -9.29 -14.36 -5.81
CA ASN A 124 -10.35 -13.35 -5.78
C ASN A 124 -11.45 -13.69 -4.77
N THR A 125 -11.27 -14.72 -3.93
CA THR A 125 -12.28 -15.16 -2.94
C THR A 125 -12.19 -14.46 -1.59
N TYR A 126 -11.35 -13.45 -1.44
CA TYR A 126 -11.12 -12.70 -0.21
C TYR A 126 -12.16 -11.59 0.08
N GLN A 127 -13.21 -11.51 -0.70
CA GLN A 127 -14.28 -10.50 -0.55
C GLN A 127 -15.31 -10.89 0.51
#